data_5e60a290fe244cfcda09298ee965f9c5
#
_entry.id   5e60a290fe244cfcda09298ee965f9c5
#
_cell.length_a   1.000
_cell.length_b   1.000
_cell.length_c   1.000
_cell.angle_alpha   90.00
_cell.angle_beta   90.00
_cell.angle_gamma   90.00
#
_symmetry.space_group_name_H-M   'P 1'
#
loop_
_entity.id
_entity.type
_entity.pdbx_description
1 polymer ?
#
loop_
_entity_poly.entity_id
_entity_poly.type
_entity_poly.pdbx_seq_one_letter_code
_entity_poly.pdbx_strand_id
1 'polypeptide(L)'
;MLLGVTLACSGPSTLASLSPGAAAAAAAAPLPRFFENAGARLAFTLDLPPGKGPFPAVVTAHGSGLITRDQLRWLSSHFTQLGFAVLRFDKRGVGESTGEYSGVGVENGDRMFGLLAGDVAAGVRFLRTRPEIDGRRIGVAGNSQAGWILPHAARELGDLSFMVLISGPVCSVGLENYYSDLAEWSDRPLEEVYKQLPLFKGPDGYDPVPVLQSLRTPGLWLLGVEDRSIPVRDTIVNLKALAASGHPFEWRTYEGQGHSLSPAIWNDIGPWVSKFK
;
A
#
# COMPACT_ATOMS: atom_id res chain seq x y z
N MET A 1 51.56 68.92 -57.49
CA MET A 1 51.10 69.92 -56.51
C MET A 1 50.12 69.24 -55.59
N LEU A 2 50.60 68.97 -54.41
CA LEU A 2 50.03 69.16 -53.07
C LEU A 2 48.64 68.50 -52.78
N LEU A 3 48.75 67.49 -51.87
CA LEU A 3 48.15 67.45 -50.53
C LEU A 3 46.63 67.04 -50.51
N GLY A 4 46.28 66.06 -49.82
CA GLY A 4 46.07 65.98 -48.44
C GLY A 4 45.51 64.58 -47.95
N VAL A 5 46.10 64.16 -46.90
CA VAL A 5 45.83 62.99 -46.11
C VAL A 5 44.60 63.22 -45.22
N THR A 6 43.72 62.23 -45.05
CA THR A 6 43.04 62.05 -43.79
C THR A 6 42.74 60.58 -43.56
N LEU A 7 43.29 60.04 -42.47
CA LEU A 7 42.97 58.76 -41.82
C LEU A 7 41.56 58.78 -41.19
N ALA A 8 40.86 57.76 -41.35
CA ALA A 8 39.71 57.41 -40.45
C ALA A 8 39.89 56.02 -39.84
N CYS A 9 40.13 56.01 -38.55
CA CYS A 9 40.23 54.81 -37.72
C CYS A 9 38.89 54.08 -37.64
N SER A 10 38.84 52.82 -38.05
CA SER A 10 37.74 51.90 -37.78
C SER A 10 38.07 51.11 -36.50
N GLY A 11 37.32 51.35 -35.44
CA GLY A 11 37.46 50.61 -34.23
C GLY A 11 36.75 49.25 -34.37
N PRO A 12 37.20 48.19 -33.68
CA PRO A 12 36.58 46.88 -33.74
C PRO A 12 35.27 46.81 -32.91
N SER A 13 34.18 46.44 -33.55
CA SER A 13 32.92 46.09 -32.88
C SER A 13 33.08 44.79 -32.10
N THR A 14 33.11 44.88 -30.79
CA THR A 14 33.00 43.71 -29.89
C THR A 14 31.60 43.20 -29.89
N LEU A 15 31.37 42.06 -30.55
CA LEU A 15 30.17 41.23 -30.37
C LEU A 15 30.22 40.62 -28.95
N ALA A 16 29.37 41.12 -28.06
CA ALA A 16 29.12 40.50 -26.77
C ALA A 16 28.41 39.14 -26.99
N SER A 17 29.13 38.07 -26.74
CA SER A 17 28.54 36.73 -26.67
C SER A 17 27.64 36.64 -25.45
N LEU A 18 26.33 36.60 -25.67
CA LEU A 18 25.36 36.23 -24.67
C LEU A 18 25.54 34.74 -24.41
N SER A 19 26.20 34.39 -23.29
CA SER A 19 26.17 33.03 -22.74
C SER A 19 24.74 32.70 -22.35
N PRO A 20 24.18 31.56 -22.80
CA PRO A 20 22.91 31.12 -22.26
C PRO A 20 23.07 30.77 -20.77
N GLY A 21 22.44 31.56 -19.92
CA GLY A 21 22.38 31.29 -18.49
C GLY A 21 21.89 29.87 -18.27
N ALA A 22 22.76 29.04 -17.72
CA ALA A 22 22.36 27.73 -17.18
C ALA A 22 21.30 27.99 -16.09
N ALA A 23 20.08 27.71 -16.41
CA ALA A 23 19.03 27.62 -15.39
C ALA A 23 19.49 26.55 -14.40
N ALA A 24 19.97 26.97 -13.25
CA ALA A 24 20.27 26.09 -12.13
C ALA A 24 18.99 25.35 -11.81
N ALA A 25 18.97 24.04 -12.05
CA ALA A 25 17.91 23.21 -11.59
C ALA A 25 17.80 23.42 -10.07
N ALA A 26 16.68 23.97 -9.63
CA ALA A 26 16.44 24.17 -8.21
C ALA A 26 16.54 22.78 -7.56
N ALA A 27 17.50 22.62 -6.64
CA ALA A 27 17.63 21.39 -5.88
C ALA A 27 16.27 21.12 -5.20
N ALA A 28 15.69 19.96 -5.49
CA ALA A 28 14.43 19.59 -4.88
C ALA A 28 14.58 19.65 -3.34
N ALA A 29 13.62 20.30 -2.68
CA ALA A 29 13.64 20.36 -1.23
C ALA A 29 13.70 18.93 -0.66
N PRO A 30 14.46 18.71 0.42
CA PRO A 30 14.55 17.38 1.03
C PRO A 30 13.16 16.88 1.36
N LEU A 31 12.93 15.56 1.16
CA LEU A 31 11.66 14.92 1.51
C LEU A 31 11.32 15.18 2.99
N PRO A 32 10.08 15.57 3.32
CA PRO A 32 9.65 15.60 4.71
C PRO A 32 9.80 14.21 5.31
N ARG A 33 10.09 14.13 6.61
CA ARG A 33 10.25 12.85 7.30
C ARG A 33 8.93 12.22 7.73
N PHE A 34 7.84 12.99 7.64
CA PHE A 34 6.52 12.62 8.15
C PHE A 34 5.41 13.11 7.21
N PHE A 35 4.33 12.37 7.17
CA PHE A 35 3.02 12.86 6.77
C PHE A 35 2.06 12.74 7.97
N GLU A 36 0.86 13.31 7.89
CA GLU A 36 -0.02 13.44 9.06
C GLU A 36 -1.41 12.86 8.79
N ASN A 37 -1.99 12.24 9.81
CA ASN A 37 -3.38 11.83 9.84
C ASN A 37 -3.94 11.85 11.27
N ALA A 38 -5.11 12.46 11.47
CA ALA A 38 -5.84 12.46 12.75
C ALA A 38 -4.94 12.75 13.96
N GLY A 39 -4.09 13.79 13.86
CA GLY A 39 -3.18 14.22 14.92
C GLY A 39 -1.92 13.37 15.09
N ALA A 40 -1.77 12.28 14.36
CA ALA A 40 -0.55 11.48 14.34
C ALA A 40 0.39 11.96 13.23
N ARG A 41 1.69 12.03 13.52
CA ARG A 41 2.77 12.21 12.56
C ARG A 41 3.34 10.84 12.23
N LEU A 42 3.32 10.48 10.96
CA LEU A 42 3.65 9.13 10.49
C LEU A 42 5.00 9.18 9.76
N ALA A 43 6.02 8.59 10.36
CA ALA A 43 7.36 8.51 9.82
C ALA A 43 7.39 7.55 8.64
N PHE A 44 7.93 7.95 7.50
CA PHE A 44 7.92 7.14 6.30
C PHE A 44 9.27 7.07 5.58
N THR A 45 9.36 6.16 4.63
CA THR A 45 10.38 6.07 3.60
C THR A 45 9.68 5.94 2.25
N LEU A 46 10.16 6.69 1.26
CA LEU A 46 9.75 6.56 -0.14
C LEU A 46 10.89 5.89 -0.91
N ASP A 47 10.66 4.65 -1.30
CA ASP A 47 11.60 3.88 -2.13
C ASP A 47 11.21 4.09 -3.61
N LEU A 48 12.15 4.59 -4.42
CA LEU A 48 11.91 4.84 -5.84
C LEU A 48 12.52 3.73 -6.70
N PRO A 49 11.85 3.28 -7.77
CA PRO A 49 12.45 2.38 -8.74
C PRO A 49 13.52 3.10 -9.58
N PRO A 50 14.40 2.36 -10.25
CA PRO A 50 15.33 2.95 -11.22
C PRO A 50 14.60 3.67 -12.36
N GLY A 51 15.19 4.77 -12.87
CA GLY A 51 14.67 5.49 -14.03
C GLY A 51 14.18 6.89 -13.72
N LYS A 52 13.39 7.43 -14.66
CA LYS A 52 12.78 8.76 -14.55
C LYS A 52 11.27 8.60 -14.38
N GLY A 53 10.72 9.27 -13.37
CA GLY A 53 9.28 9.35 -13.15
C GLY A 53 8.54 10.21 -14.20
N PRO A 54 7.24 10.44 -14.03
CA PRO A 54 6.48 10.05 -12.83
C PRO A 54 6.17 8.56 -12.79
N PHE A 55 6.39 7.94 -11.62
CA PHE A 55 6.21 6.51 -11.39
C PHE A 55 4.78 6.18 -10.90
N PRO A 56 4.21 5.02 -11.28
CA PRO A 56 3.12 4.44 -10.51
C PRO A 56 3.60 4.13 -9.10
N ALA A 57 2.70 4.10 -8.13
CA ALA A 57 3.12 3.95 -6.74
C ALA A 57 2.25 2.98 -5.93
N VAL A 58 2.81 2.54 -4.80
CA VAL A 58 2.11 1.70 -3.81
C VAL A 58 2.33 2.28 -2.42
N VAL A 59 1.26 2.41 -1.64
CA VAL A 59 1.34 2.64 -0.20
C VAL A 59 1.16 1.29 0.50
N THR A 60 2.06 0.97 1.43
CA THR A 60 1.98 -0.28 2.18
C THR A 60 1.12 -0.14 3.43
N ALA A 61 0.39 -1.21 3.79
CA ALA A 61 -0.30 -1.34 5.07
C ALA A 61 0.29 -2.51 5.89
N HIS A 62 0.12 -2.40 7.20
CA HIS A 62 0.73 -3.30 8.16
C HIS A 62 -0.19 -4.49 8.50
N GLY A 63 0.42 -5.64 8.82
CA GLY A 63 -0.22 -6.69 9.60
C GLY A 63 -0.51 -6.26 11.04
N SER A 64 -0.95 -7.17 11.89
CA SER A 64 -1.12 -6.95 13.33
C SER A 64 0.22 -6.68 14.02
N GLY A 65 0.17 -6.18 15.26
CA GLY A 65 1.36 -5.91 16.07
C GLY A 65 2.01 -4.54 15.83
N LEU A 66 3.16 -4.34 16.48
CA LEU A 66 3.93 -3.10 16.49
C LEU A 66 4.92 -3.11 15.31
N ILE A 67 4.45 -2.77 14.13
CA ILE A 67 5.20 -2.90 12.87
C ILE A 67 5.81 -1.56 12.47
N THR A 68 7.13 -1.54 12.26
CA THR A 68 7.85 -0.41 11.67
C THR A 68 7.94 -0.54 10.15
N ARG A 69 8.22 0.57 9.48
CA ARG A 69 8.45 0.63 8.02
C ARG A 69 9.57 -0.30 7.53
N ASP A 70 10.55 -0.58 8.39
CA ASP A 70 11.66 -1.45 8.02
C ASP A 70 11.26 -2.92 7.90
N GLN A 71 10.26 -3.36 8.65
CA GLN A 71 9.70 -4.70 8.52
C GLN A 71 8.91 -4.90 7.22
N LEU A 72 8.57 -3.81 6.50
CA LEU A 72 7.91 -3.84 5.19
C LEU A 72 8.88 -3.77 3.99
N ARG A 73 10.21 -3.82 4.23
CA ARG A 73 11.22 -3.78 3.15
C ARG A 73 11.05 -4.88 2.12
N TRP A 74 10.64 -6.07 2.54
CA TRP A 74 10.40 -7.19 1.63
C TRP A 74 9.33 -6.84 0.59
N LEU A 75 8.25 -6.21 1.02
CA LEU A 75 7.16 -5.78 0.14
C LEU A 75 7.63 -4.64 -0.79
N SER A 76 8.30 -3.64 -0.21
CA SER A 76 8.86 -2.51 -0.97
C SER A 76 9.86 -2.96 -2.04
N SER A 77 10.80 -3.84 -1.70
CA SER A 77 11.83 -4.31 -2.63
C SER A 77 11.26 -4.96 -3.88
N HIS A 78 10.21 -5.75 -3.74
CA HIS A 78 9.59 -6.40 -4.88
C HIS A 78 8.79 -5.42 -5.76
N PHE A 79 8.00 -4.52 -5.15
CA PHE A 79 7.27 -3.52 -5.92
C PHE A 79 8.20 -2.54 -6.64
N THR A 80 9.35 -2.16 -6.04
CA THR A 80 10.33 -1.31 -6.73
C THR A 80 10.98 -2.03 -7.91
N GLN A 81 11.27 -3.33 -7.81
CA GLN A 81 11.72 -4.16 -8.94
C GLN A 81 10.66 -4.23 -10.05
N LEU A 82 9.38 -4.20 -9.69
CA LEU A 82 8.28 -4.11 -10.64
C LEU A 82 8.06 -2.69 -11.18
N GLY A 83 8.88 -1.70 -10.82
CA GLY A 83 8.82 -0.33 -11.36
C GLY A 83 7.83 0.60 -10.64
N PHE A 84 7.35 0.26 -9.46
CA PHE A 84 6.53 1.12 -8.63
C PHE A 84 7.38 1.88 -7.61
N ALA A 85 7.07 3.14 -7.36
CA ALA A 85 7.50 3.82 -6.15
C ALA A 85 6.73 3.27 -4.94
N VAL A 86 7.38 3.11 -3.78
CA VAL A 86 6.72 2.52 -2.61
C VAL A 86 6.88 3.42 -1.40
N LEU A 87 5.75 3.82 -0.82
CA LEU A 87 5.71 4.48 0.47
C LEU A 87 5.41 3.45 1.55
N ARG A 88 6.37 3.25 2.44
CA ARG A 88 6.21 2.46 3.67
C ARG A 88 6.39 3.37 4.88
N PHE A 89 5.62 3.17 5.91
CA PHE A 89 5.61 4.03 7.09
C PHE A 89 5.55 3.22 8.38
N ASP A 90 5.97 3.80 9.48
CA ASP A 90 5.81 3.21 10.81
C ASP A 90 4.34 3.31 11.22
N LYS A 91 3.77 2.20 11.68
CA LYS A 91 2.40 2.21 12.22
C LYS A 91 2.26 3.29 13.29
N ARG A 92 1.10 3.94 13.38
CA ARG A 92 0.86 4.94 14.43
C ARG A 92 1.23 4.42 15.81
N GLY A 93 1.90 5.23 16.63
CA GLY A 93 2.38 4.85 17.95
C GLY A 93 3.55 3.87 17.96
N VAL A 94 4.20 3.63 16.80
CA VAL A 94 5.32 2.70 16.66
C VAL A 94 6.51 3.40 16.01
N GLY A 95 7.72 3.00 16.35
CA GLY A 95 8.94 3.54 15.78
C GLY A 95 9.07 5.05 15.96
N GLU A 96 9.21 5.79 14.88
CA GLU A 96 9.26 7.26 14.90
C GLU A 96 7.87 7.90 14.71
N SER A 97 6.81 7.12 14.49
CA SER A 97 5.45 7.62 14.36
C SER A 97 4.82 7.94 15.70
N THR A 98 4.11 9.06 15.78
CA THR A 98 3.31 9.44 16.94
C THR A 98 1.90 8.85 16.90
N GLY A 99 1.07 9.16 17.89
CA GLY A 99 -0.27 8.60 18.02
C GLY A 99 -0.28 7.33 18.86
N GLU A 100 -1.38 6.59 18.82
CA GLU A 100 -1.57 5.39 19.63
C GLU A 100 -2.06 4.23 18.77
N TYR A 101 -1.53 3.04 19.07
CA TYR A 101 -2.03 1.77 18.58
C TYR A 101 -2.26 0.83 19.77
N SER A 102 -3.51 0.61 20.13
CA SER A 102 -3.91 -0.24 21.27
C SER A 102 -4.22 -1.70 20.88
N GLY A 103 -3.81 -2.12 19.68
CA GLY A 103 -4.28 -3.37 19.11
C GLY A 103 -5.68 -3.23 18.54
N VAL A 104 -6.15 -4.29 17.88
CA VAL A 104 -7.51 -4.36 17.33
C VAL A 104 -8.20 -5.60 17.86
N GLY A 105 -9.41 -5.43 18.34
CA GLY A 105 -10.30 -6.49 18.79
C GLY A 105 -11.74 -6.18 18.37
N VAL A 106 -12.64 -7.03 18.80
CA VAL A 106 -14.06 -6.96 18.46
C VAL A 106 -14.69 -5.61 18.86
N GLU A 107 -14.32 -5.07 20.05
CA GLU A 107 -14.94 -3.88 20.60
C GLU A 107 -14.46 -2.56 19.97
N ASN A 108 -13.22 -2.54 19.46
CA ASN A 108 -12.60 -1.31 18.96
C ASN A 108 -12.28 -1.35 17.45
N GLY A 109 -12.63 -2.44 16.75
CA GLY A 109 -12.29 -2.69 15.36
C GLY A 109 -12.68 -1.56 14.43
N ASP A 110 -13.94 -1.12 14.47
CA ASP A 110 -14.42 -0.03 13.61
C ASP A 110 -13.58 1.24 13.76
N ARG A 111 -13.33 1.66 14.99
CA ARG A 111 -12.53 2.86 15.27
C ARG A 111 -11.07 2.70 14.84
N MET A 112 -10.46 1.59 15.18
CA MET A 112 -9.03 1.38 14.91
C MET A 112 -8.77 1.17 13.41
N PHE A 113 -9.60 0.40 12.72
CA PHE A 113 -9.44 0.25 11.27
C PHE A 113 -9.74 1.55 10.53
N GLY A 114 -10.69 2.36 11.00
CA GLY A 114 -10.89 3.71 10.49
C GLY A 114 -9.64 4.59 10.59
N LEU A 115 -8.97 4.58 11.75
CA LEU A 115 -7.71 5.32 11.96
C LEU A 115 -6.57 4.79 11.06
N LEU A 116 -6.38 3.46 11.03
CA LEU A 116 -5.32 2.83 10.24
C LEU A 116 -5.55 3.00 8.72
N ALA A 117 -6.79 2.94 8.28
CA ALA A 117 -7.17 3.20 6.89
C ALA A 117 -6.93 4.67 6.51
N GLY A 118 -7.27 5.60 7.41
CA GLY A 118 -6.94 7.02 7.25
C GLY A 118 -5.43 7.27 7.15
N ASP A 119 -4.60 6.51 7.85
CA ASP A 119 -3.14 6.59 7.73
C ASP A 119 -2.66 6.19 6.32
N VAL A 120 -3.19 5.09 5.79
CA VAL A 120 -2.92 4.67 4.40
C VAL A 120 -3.41 5.72 3.42
N ALA A 121 -4.62 6.24 3.60
CA ALA A 121 -5.20 7.27 2.73
C ALA A 121 -4.39 8.57 2.77
N ALA A 122 -3.88 8.97 3.93
CA ALA A 122 -2.99 10.13 4.06
C ALA A 122 -1.67 9.91 3.31
N GLY A 123 -1.10 8.71 3.38
CA GLY A 123 0.06 8.32 2.56
C GLY A 123 -0.19 8.45 1.05
N VAL A 124 -1.37 8.02 0.58
CA VAL A 124 -1.77 8.18 -0.83
C VAL A 124 -1.91 9.67 -1.19
N ARG A 125 -2.56 10.47 -0.35
CA ARG A 125 -2.68 11.92 -0.56
C ARG A 125 -1.32 12.60 -0.60
N PHE A 126 -0.40 12.20 0.29
CA PHE A 126 0.98 12.70 0.28
C PHE A 126 1.68 12.35 -1.04
N LEU A 127 1.59 11.11 -1.52
CA LEU A 127 2.19 10.71 -2.81
C LEU A 127 1.66 11.54 -3.99
N ARG A 128 0.38 11.92 -3.98
CA ARG A 128 -0.22 12.78 -5.01
C ARG A 128 0.36 14.20 -5.07
N THR A 129 1.04 14.65 -4.03
CA THR A 129 1.74 15.93 -4.03
C THR A 129 3.15 15.85 -4.61
N ARG A 130 3.65 14.65 -4.92
CA ARG A 130 5.04 14.42 -5.33
C ARG A 130 5.19 14.46 -6.85
N PRO A 131 6.12 15.28 -7.40
CA PRO A 131 6.30 15.38 -8.84
C PRO A 131 6.87 14.11 -9.49
N GLU A 132 7.56 13.27 -8.69
CA GLU A 132 8.07 11.97 -9.15
C GLU A 132 7.02 10.86 -9.22
N ILE A 133 5.77 11.12 -8.79
CA ILE A 133 4.70 10.12 -8.72
C ILE A 133 3.57 10.46 -9.70
N ASP A 134 3.09 9.48 -10.45
CA ASP A 134 1.81 9.61 -11.15
C ASP A 134 0.65 9.39 -10.17
N GLY A 135 0.08 10.48 -9.71
CA GLY A 135 -0.99 10.46 -8.70
C GLY A 135 -2.27 9.73 -9.12
N ARG A 136 -2.42 9.38 -10.42
CA ARG A 136 -3.56 8.60 -10.94
C ARG A 136 -3.30 7.10 -10.92
N ARG A 137 -2.05 6.66 -10.72
CA ARG A 137 -1.62 5.26 -10.74
C ARG A 137 -1.06 4.84 -9.38
N ILE A 138 -1.90 4.98 -8.35
CA ILE A 138 -1.54 4.59 -6.98
C ILE A 138 -2.41 3.42 -6.53
N GLY A 139 -1.76 2.32 -6.15
CA GLY A 139 -2.36 1.19 -5.48
C GLY A 139 -1.96 1.09 -4.02
N VAL A 140 -2.52 0.11 -3.33
CA VAL A 140 -2.18 -0.21 -1.95
C VAL A 140 -1.88 -1.70 -1.80
N ALA A 141 -0.97 -2.05 -0.89
CA ALA A 141 -0.62 -3.44 -0.64
C ALA A 141 -0.33 -3.69 0.85
N GLY A 142 -0.64 -4.87 1.33
CA GLY A 142 -0.37 -5.24 2.71
C GLY A 142 -0.67 -6.70 3.01
N ASN A 143 -0.40 -7.10 4.24
CA ASN A 143 -0.60 -8.47 4.67
C ASN A 143 -1.47 -8.58 5.93
N SER A 144 -2.08 -9.76 6.14
CA SER A 144 -2.80 -10.10 7.36
C SER A 144 -3.87 -9.03 7.71
N GLN A 145 -3.77 -8.33 8.82
CA GLN A 145 -4.66 -7.25 9.26
C GLN A 145 -4.98 -6.22 8.15
N ALA A 146 -4.10 -6.07 7.14
CA ALA A 146 -4.36 -5.21 6.00
C ALA A 146 -5.63 -5.59 5.21
N GLY A 147 -6.12 -6.84 5.34
CA GLY A 147 -7.39 -7.29 4.78
C GLY A 147 -8.60 -6.48 5.26
N TRP A 148 -8.55 -5.94 6.47
CA TRP A 148 -9.58 -5.04 7.00
C TRP A 148 -9.29 -3.56 6.72
N ILE A 149 -8.01 -3.18 6.64
CA ILE A 149 -7.56 -1.78 6.50
C ILE A 149 -7.72 -1.28 5.07
N LEU A 150 -7.22 -2.05 4.09
CA LEU A 150 -7.13 -1.59 2.70
C LEU A 150 -8.50 -1.38 2.02
N PRO A 151 -9.51 -2.24 2.22
CA PRO A 151 -10.85 -1.95 1.72
C PRO A 151 -11.42 -0.64 2.26
N HIS A 152 -11.18 -0.36 3.55
CA HIS A 152 -11.64 0.88 4.17
C HIS A 152 -10.94 2.11 3.58
N ALA A 153 -9.61 2.05 3.38
CA ALA A 153 -8.85 3.10 2.71
C ALA A 153 -9.30 3.31 1.25
N ALA A 154 -9.58 2.21 0.53
CA ALA A 154 -10.07 2.28 -0.85
C ALA A 154 -11.45 2.96 -0.93
N ARG A 155 -12.35 2.68 0.01
CA ARG A 155 -13.64 3.36 0.10
C ARG A 155 -13.49 4.86 0.37
N GLU A 156 -12.59 5.24 1.28
CA GLU A 156 -12.33 6.64 1.63
C GLU A 156 -11.79 7.45 0.45
N LEU A 157 -10.91 6.84 -0.36
CA LEU A 157 -10.26 7.51 -1.48
C LEU A 157 -11.08 7.46 -2.78
N GLY A 158 -11.81 6.38 -3.02
CA GLY A 158 -12.71 6.20 -4.16
C GLY A 158 -12.05 5.92 -5.53
N ASP A 159 -10.75 6.14 -5.68
CA ASP A 159 -10.03 6.16 -6.95
C ASP A 159 -8.65 5.48 -6.93
N LEU A 160 -8.46 4.51 -6.04
CA LEU A 160 -7.25 3.67 -6.06
C LEU A 160 -7.22 2.77 -7.29
N SER A 161 -6.02 2.59 -7.87
CA SER A 161 -5.84 1.73 -9.03
C SER A 161 -6.02 0.25 -8.70
N PHE A 162 -5.58 -0.19 -7.51
CA PHE A 162 -5.70 -1.59 -7.09
C PHE A 162 -5.41 -1.77 -5.59
N MET A 163 -5.77 -2.97 -5.09
CA MET A 163 -5.39 -3.49 -3.78
C MET A 163 -4.72 -4.86 -3.93
N VAL A 164 -3.59 -5.10 -3.23
CA VAL A 164 -2.97 -6.43 -3.09
C VAL A 164 -2.97 -6.82 -1.62
N LEU A 165 -3.60 -7.96 -1.31
CA LEU A 165 -3.83 -8.45 0.04
C LEU A 165 -3.22 -9.84 0.21
N ILE A 166 -2.14 -9.91 0.98
CA ILE A 166 -1.39 -11.14 1.24
C ILE A 166 -1.87 -11.70 2.58
N SER A 167 -2.44 -12.89 2.57
CA SER A 167 -3.07 -13.52 3.74
C SER A 167 -4.04 -12.57 4.47
N GLY A 168 -4.79 -11.77 3.69
CA GLY A 168 -5.78 -10.82 4.22
C GLY A 168 -7.14 -11.45 4.39
N PRO A 169 -7.76 -11.37 5.59
CA PRO A 169 -9.09 -11.93 5.83
C PRO A 169 -10.20 -11.16 5.11
N VAL A 170 -11.27 -11.88 4.75
CA VAL A 170 -12.55 -11.31 4.29
C VAL A 170 -13.65 -11.93 5.15
N CYS A 171 -13.58 -11.67 6.44
CA CYS A 171 -14.55 -12.10 7.46
C CYS A 171 -14.52 -11.12 8.62
N SER A 172 -15.47 -11.24 9.55
CA SER A 172 -15.50 -10.41 10.76
C SER A 172 -14.32 -10.71 11.67
N VAL A 173 -13.92 -9.70 12.48
CA VAL A 173 -12.86 -9.82 13.49
C VAL A 173 -13.20 -10.93 14.51
N GLY A 174 -14.46 -11.02 14.93
CA GLY A 174 -14.86 -12.04 15.88
C GLY A 174 -14.74 -13.46 15.35
N LEU A 175 -15.10 -13.67 14.09
CA LEU A 175 -14.94 -14.98 13.45
C LEU A 175 -13.47 -15.35 13.27
N GLU A 176 -12.64 -14.39 12.86
CA GLU A 176 -11.20 -14.62 12.73
C GLU A 176 -10.55 -14.94 14.07
N ASN A 177 -10.82 -14.18 15.12
CA ASN A 177 -10.33 -14.46 16.46
C ASN A 177 -10.74 -15.87 16.93
N TYR A 178 -12.01 -16.25 16.74
CA TYR A 178 -12.48 -17.58 17.09
C TYR A 178 -11.77 -18.69 16.32
N TYR A 179 -11.51 -18.46 15.03
CA TYR A 179 -10.74 -19.39 14.20
C TYR A 179 -9.30 -19.52 14.67
N SER A 180 -8.60 -18.39 14.87
CA SER A 180 -7.20 -18.39 15.27
C SER A 180 -7.00 -19.03 16.65
N ASP A 181 -7.90 -18.77 17.61
CA ASP A 181 -7.88 -19.42 18.92
C ASP A 181 -8.00 -20.95 18.82
N LEU A 182 -8.80 -21.46 17.88
CA LEU A 182 -8.96 -22.89 17.65
C LEU A 182 -7.79 -23.53 16.89
N ALA A 183 -7.16 -22.78 15.98
CA ALA A 183 -6.21 -23.31 15.02
C ALA A 183 -4.76 -23.03 15.37
N GLU A 184 -4.41 -21.79 15.75
CA GLU A 184 -3.03 -21.31 15.77
C GLU A 184 -2.18 -21.98 16.86
N TRP A 185 -2.79 -22.24 18.00
CA TRP A 185 -2.12 -22.83 19.18
C TRP A 185 -2.45 -24.30 19.40
N SER A 186 -2.94 -25.00 18.38
CA SER A 186 -3.34 -26.40 18.47
C SER A 186 -2.82 -27.22 17.30
N ASP A 187 -2.59 -28.52 17.54
CA ASP A 187 -2.27 -29.49 16.49
C ASP A 187 -3.54 -30.08 15.83
N ARG A 188 -4.71 -29.47 16.03
CA ARG A 188 -5.95 -29.94 15.42
C ARG A 188 -5.86 -29.89 13.91
N PRO A 189 -6.33 -30.93 13.20
CA PRO A 189 -6.51 -30.86 11.77
C PRO A 189 -7.44 -29.69 11.40
N LEU A 190 -7.09 -28.91 10.38
CA LEU A 190 -7.91 -27.75 9.97
C LEU A 190 -9.35 -28.16 9.64
N GLU A 191 -9.57 -29.37 9.14
CA GLU A 191 -10.93 -29.90 8.92
C GLU A 191 -11.78 -29.91 10.20
N GLU A 192 -11.19 -30.23 11.34
CA GLU A 192 -11.89 -30.23 12.64
C GLU A 192 -12.13 -28.80 13.15
N VAL A 193 -11.20 -27.88 12.87
CA VAL A 193 -11.36 -26.45 13.16
C VAL A 193 -12.52 -25.86 12.37
N TYR A 194 -12.56 -26.10 11.07
CA TYR A 194 -13.63 -25.59 10.19
C TYR A 194 -15.03 -26.13 10.56
N LYS A 195 -15.14 -27.34 11.12
CA LYS A 195 -16.42 -27.85 11.63
C LYS A 195 -16.96 -27.07 12.84
N GLN A 196 -16.07 -26.34 13.55
CA GLN A 196 -16.48 -25.54 14.70
C GLN A 196 -16.98 -24.14 14.31
N LEU A 197 -16.55 -23.58 13.17
CA LEU A 197 -16.87 -22.20 12.79
C LEU A 197 -18.38 -21.90 12.75
N PRO A 198 -19.27 -22.80 12.25
CA PRO A 198 -20.72 -22.56 12.31
C PRO A 198 -21.29 -22.48 13.71
N LEU A 199 -20.54 -22.89 14.73
CA LEU A 199 -20.94 -22.81 16.14
C LEU A 199 -20.57 -21.48 16.80
N PHE A 200 -19.84 -20.61 16.10
CA PHE A 200 -19.51 -19.27 16.58
C PHE A 200 -20.78 -18.50 16.96
N LYS A 201 -20.81 -17.95 18.17
CA LYS A 201 -21.92 -17.16 18.72
C LYS A 201 -21.44 -15.85 19.35
N GLY A 202 -20.15 -15.56 19.20
CA GLY A 202 -19.55 -14.32 19.71
C GLY A 202 -20.02 -13.10 18.90
N PRO A 203 -19.67 -11.90 19.36
CA PRO A 203 -19.88 -10.68 18.60
C PRO A 203 -18.93 -10.63 17.40
N ASP A 204 -19.44 -10.25 16.24
CA ASP A 204 -18.67 -10.17 15.00
C ASP A 204 -17.61 -9.04 15.04
N GLY A 205 -17.92 -7.91 15.68
CA GLY A 205 -17.10 -6.73 15.57
C GLY A 205 -17.09 -6.19 14.14
N TYR A 206 -15.98 -5.61 13.72
CA TYR A 206 -15.82 -5.10 12.37
C TYR A 206 -15.86 -6.24 11.32
N ASP A 207 -16.66 -6.02 10.26
CA ASP A 207 -16.75 -6.88 9.09
C ASP A 207 -16.40 -6.09 7.81
N PRO A 208 -15.42 -6.53 6.99
CA PRO A 208 -15.05 -5.84 5.77
C PRO A 208 -16.03 -6.05 4.61
N VAL A 209 -16.90 -7.06 4.66
CA VAL A 209 -17.80 -7.43 3.55
C VAL A 209 -18.69 -6.28 3.10
N PRO A 210 -19.38 -5.52 3.99
CA PRO A 210 -20.18 -4.37 3.58
C PRO A 210 -19.36 -3.26 2.89
N VAL A 211 -18.11 -3.08 3.30
CA VAL A 211 -17.18 -2.14 2.65
C VAL A 211 -16.82 -2.65 1.25
N LEU A 212 -16.41 -3.90 1.13
CA LEU A 212 -16.05 -4.53 -0.14
C LEU A 212 -17.20 -4.49 -1.16
N GLN A 213 -18.46 -4.65 -0.72
CA GLN A 213 -19.65 -4.49 -1.56
C GLN A 213 -19.81 -3.10 -2.17
N SER A 214 -19.23 -2.07 -1.56
CA SER A 214 -19.27 -0.70 -2.09
C SER A 214 -18.16 -0.40 -3.08
N LEU A 215 -17.14 -1.25 -3.21
CA LEU A 215 -15.94 -0.96 -3.98
C LEU A 215 -16.05 -1.38 -5.45
N ARG A 216 -15.34 -0.61 -6.29
CA ARG A 216 -15.04 -0.95 -7.69
C ARG A 216 -13.53 -1.03 -7.94
N THR A 217 -12.72 -0.75 -6.92
CA THR A 217 -11.26 -0.90 -6.98
C THR A 217 -10.91 -2.37 -7.15
N PRO A 218 -10.11 -2.75 -8.17
CA PRO A 218 -9.64 -4.12 -8.33
C PRO A 218 -8.84 -4.61 -7.12
N GLY A 219 -9.06 -5.84 -6.72
CA GLY A 219 -8.37 -6.45 -5.58
C GLY A 219 -7.84 -7.85 -5.91
N LEU A 220 -6.61 -8.15 -5.47
CA LEU A 220 -6.00 -9.48 -5.57
C LEU A 220 -5.65 -9.99 -4.17
N TRP A 221 -6.21 -11.15 -3.81
CA TRP A 221 -5.89 -11.88 -2.59
C TRP A 221 -4.95 -13.05 -2.86
N LEU A 222 -3.91 -13.22 -2.03
CA LEU A 222 -2.97 -14.32 -2.05
C LEU A 222 -3.16 -15.09 -0.73
N LEU A 223 -3.56 -16.34 -0.77
CA LEU A 223 -4.04 -17.10 0.40
C LEU A 223 -3.36 -18.45 0.51
N GLY A 224 -2.74 -18.74 1.65
CA GLY A 224 -2.19 -20.07 1.96
C GLY A 224 -3.29 -21.00 2.46
N VAL A 225 -3.40 -22.18 1.85
CA VAL A 225 -4.50 -23.10 2.17
C VAL A 225 -4.41 -23.65 3.60
N GLU A 226 -3.20 -23.73 4.15
CA GLU A 226 -2.92 -24.21 5.51
C GLU A 226 -2.76 -23.08 6.54
N ASP A 227 -3.30 -21.89 6.22
CA ASP A 227 -3.29 -20.75 7.14
C ASP A 227 -4.08 -21.09 8.42
N ARG A 228 -3.44 -20.83 9.57
CA ARG A 228 -4.02 -21.06 10.89
C ARG A 228 -4.38 -19.77 11.61
N SER A 229 -3.99 -18.63 11.06
CA SER A 229 -4.30 -17.32 11.63
C SER A 229 -5.59 -16.74 11.05
N ILE A 230 -5.90 -17.02 9.76
CA ILE A 230 -7.16 -16.54 9.14
C ILE A 230 -7.99 -17.70 8.56
N PRO A 231 -9.34 -17.63 8.58
CA PRO A 231 -10.20 -18.65 7.99
C PRO A 231 -10.26 -18.49 6.47
N VAL A 232 -9.31 -19.11 5.77
CA VAL A 232 -9.15 -18.98 4.30
C VAL A 232 -10.38 -19.45 3.54
N ARG A 233 -11.06 -20.54 4.00
CA ARG A 233 -12.27 -21.05 3.33
C ARG A 233 -13.39 -20.03 3.35
N ASP A 234 -13.64 -19.40 4.49
CA ASP A 234 -14.67 -18.37 4.66
C ASP A 234 -14.30 -17.11 3.89
N THR A 235 -13.02 -16.72 3.90
CA THR A 235 -12.48 -15.65 3.05
C THR A 235 -12.78 -15.91 1.57
N ILE A 236 -12.52 -17.12 1.07
CA ILE A 236 -12.79 -17.49 -0.33
C ILE A 236 -14.30 -17.52 -0.63
N VAL A 237 -15.12 -18.00 0.30
CA VAL A 237 -16.59 -17.99 0.13
C VAL A 237 -17.09 -16.57 -0.07
N ASN A 238 -16.65 -15.63 0.76
CA ASN A 238 -17.02 -14.22 0.65
C ASN A 238 -16.48 -13.58 -0.63
N LEU A 239 -15.22 -13.84 -1.02
CA LEU A 239 -14.65 -13.36 -2.28
C LEU A 239 -15.43 -13.88 -3.50
N LYS A 240 -15.83 -15.17 -3.50
CA LYS A 240 -16.66 -15.75 -4.57
C LYS A 240 -18.02 -15.06 -4.67
N ALA A 241 -18.68 -14.79 -3.56
CA ALA A 241 -19.96 -14.10 -3.52
C ALA A 241 -19.85 -12.66 -4.05
N LEU A 242 -18.80 -11.95 -3.65
CA LEU A 242 -18.50 -10.59 -4.12
C LEU A 242 -18.20 -10.58 -5.64
N ALA A 243 -17.36 -11.49 -6.12
CA ALA A 243 -17.04 -11.60 -7.54
C ALA A 243 -18.27 -11.97 -8.39
N ALA A 244 -19.12 -12.89 -7.91
CA ALA A 244 -20.38 -13.24 -8.57
C ALA A 244 -21.37 -12.05 -8.64
N SER A 245 -21.25 -11.07 -7.73
CA SER A 245 -21.99 -9.81 -7.73
C SER A 245 -21.33 -8.72 -8.58
N GLY A 246 -20.27 -9.06 -9.35
CA GLY A 246 -19.63 -8.16 -10.29
C GLY A 246 -18.53 -7.27 -9.70
N HIS A 247 -18.03 -7.58 -8.50
CA HIS A 247 -16.87 -6.89 -7.94
C HIS A 247 -15.57 -7.42 -8.57
N PRO A 248 -14.59 -6.55 -8.88
CA PRO A 248 -13.36 -6.95 -9.59
C PRO A 248 -12.33 -7.53 -8.61
N PHE A 249 -12.72 -8.59 -7.92
CA PHE A 249 -11.87 -9.27 -6.95
C PHE A 249 -11.41 -10.62 -7.50
N GLU A 250 -10.10 -10.84 -7.41
CA GLU A 250 -9.41 -12.07 -7.79
C GLU A 250 -8.68 -12.64 -6.58
N TRP A 251 -8.44 -13.95 -6.58
CA TRP A 251 -7.59 -14.58 -5.55
C TRP A 251 -6.76 -15.71 -6.14
N ARG A 252 -5.69 -16.05 -5.43
CA ARG A 252 -4.85 -17.20 -5.69
C ARG A 252 -4.67 -17.96 -4.39
N THR A 253 -4.66 -19.28 -4.46
CA THR A 253 -4.42 -20.17 -3.32
C THR A 253 -3.12 -20.92 -3.49
N TYR A 254 -2.44 -21.16 -2.40
CA TYR A 254 -1.13 -21.81 -2.35
C TYR A 254 -1.20 -23.01 -1.42
N GLU A 255 -1.20 -24.21 -2.02
CA GLU A 255 -1.19 -25.47 -1.29
C GLU A 255 0.11 -25.63 -0.49
N GLY A 256 0.04 -26.24 0.68
CA GLY A 256 1.19 -26.46 1.56
C GLY A 256 1.74 -25.17 2.19
N GLN A 257 1.04 -24.04 2.07
CA GLN A 257 1.46 -22.77 2.66
C GLN A 257 0.45 -22.27 3.70
N GLY A 258 0.99 -21.78 4.82
CA GLY A 258 0.23 -21.17 5.91
C GLY A 258 0.11 -19.64 5.76
N HIS A 259 0.08 -18.94 6.91
CA HIS A 259 -0.06 -17.48 6.96
C HIS A 259 1.09 -16.73 6.28
N SER A 260 2.30 -17.25 6.36
CA SER A 260 3.47 -16.71 5.66
C SER A 260 3.63 -17.39 4.30
N LEU A 261 3.43 -16.63 3.24
CA LEU A 261 3.54 -17.13 1.87
C LEU A 261 4.97 -17.04 1.35
N SER A 262 5.35 -18.01 0.52
CA SER A 262 6.66 -18.03 -0.14
C SER A 262 6.79 -16.90 -1.18
N PRO A 263 8.01 -16.52 -1.57
CA PRO A 263 8.22 -15.52 -2.63
C PRO A 263 7.58 -15.86 -3.99
N ALA A 264 7.12 -17.09 -4.19
CA ALA A 264 6.43 -17.50 -5.42
C ALA A 264 5.16 -16.67 -5.72
N ILE A 265 4.56 -16.04 -4.70
CA ILE A 265 3.42 -15.13 -4.88
C ILE A 265 3.70 -13.99 -5.87
N TRP A 266 4.96 -13.60 -6.04
CA TRP A 266 5.34 -12.54 -6.95
C TRP A 266 5.18 -12.91 -8.42
N ASN A 267 5.11 -14.21 -8.74
CA ASN A 267 4.78 -14.70 -10.08
C ASN A 267 3.31 -14.40 -10.46
N ASP A 268 2.45 -14.23 -9.47
CA ASP A 268 1.05 -13.83 -9.65
C ASP A 268 0.86 -12.31 -9.52
N ILE A 269 1.49 -11.70 -8.51
CA ILE A 269 1.38 -10.26 -8.25
C ILE A 269 1.95 -9.46 -9.43
N GLY A 270 3.15 -9.79 -9.91
CA GLY A 270 3.85 -9.03 -10.94
C GLY A 270 3.02 -8.84 -12.24
N PRO A 271 2.56 -9.92 -12.89
CA PRO A 271 1.71 -9.82 -14.07
C PRO A 271 0.38 -9.10 -13.78
N TRP A 272 -0.19 -9.32 -12.59
CA TRP A 272 -1.47 -8.71 -12.23
C TRP A 272 -1.38 -7.19 -12.07
N VAL A 273 -0.39 -6.68 -11.30
CA VAL A 273 -0.22 -5.24 -11.09
C VAL A 273 0.31 -4.51 -12.32
N SER A 274 0.94 -5.23 -13.27
CA SER A 274 1.42 -4.63 -14.52
C SER A 274 0.31 -4.01 -15.37
N LYS A 275 -0.94 -4.42 -15.17
CA LYS A 275 -2.13 -3.84 -15.82
C LYS A 275 -2.38 -2.39 -15.39
N PHE A 276 -1.77 -1.94 -14.29
CA PHE A 276 -2.00 -0.62 -13.68
C PHE A 276 -0.77 0.30 -13.74
N LYS A 277 0.21 -0.04 -14.58
CA LYS A 277 1.42 0.79 -14.81
C LYS A 277 1.19 1.93 -15.79
#